data_ee23dfa4f79518dcb1f91a7487ba0b42
#
_entry.id   ee23dfa4f79518dcb1f91a7487ba0b42
#
_cell.length_a   1.000
_cell.length_b   1.000
_cell.length_c   1.000
_cell.angle_alpha   90.00
_cell.angle_beta   90.00
_cell.angle_gamma   90.00
#
_symmetry.space_group_name_H-M   'P 1'
#
loop_
_entity.id
_entity.type
_entity.pdbx_description
1 polymer ?
#
loop_
_entity_poly.entity_id
_entity_poly.type
_entity_poly.pdbx_seq_one_letter_code
_entity_poly.pdbx_strand_id
1 'polypeptide(L)' 'MKRITHIFDGDYGCEAREDGAEPKVSVTVVDDFGKEEYITVADNWLVAHGLDVGSVWPEE' A
#
# COMPACT_ATOMS: atom_id res chain seq x y z
N MET A 1 -11.57 11.41 3.62
CA MET A 1 -10.82 10.41 4.38
C MET A 1 -10.80 9.11 3.62
N LYS A 2 -9.66 8.48 3.51
CA LYS A 2 -9.55 7.25 2.74
C LYS A 2 -9.30 6.09 3.66
N ARG A 3 -9.76 4.93 3.26
CA ARG A 3 -9.60 3.73 4.06
C ARG A 3 -9.02 2.63 3.20
N ILE A 4 -8.12 1.86 3.77
CA ILE A 4 -7.48 0.77 3.06
C ILE A 4 -8.44 -0.39 3.00
N THR A 5 -8.72 -0.88 1.79
CA THR A 5 -9.60 -2.02 1.64
C THR A 5 -8.84 -3.28 1.27
N HIS A 6 -7.70 -3.12 0.59
CA HIS A 6 -6.88 -4.26 0.20
C HIS A 6 -5.43 -3.86 0.19
N ILE A 7 -4.57 -4.82 0.47
CA ILE A 7 -3.14 -4.64 0.36
C ILE A 7 -2.63 -5.84 -0.40
N PHE A 8 -2.01 -5.60 -1.56
CA PHE A 8 -1.48 -6.67 -2.37
C PHE A 8 0.02 -6.63 -2.35
N ASP A 9 0.62 -7.77 -2.13
CA ASP A 9 2.04 -7.90 -2.22
C ASP A 9 2.35 -7.98 -3.68
N GLY A 10 2.56 -6.91 -4.28
CA GLY A 10 2.63 -6.87 -5.69
C GLY A 10 3.94 -7.15 -6.30
N ASP A 11 4.88 -7.53 -5.52
CA ASP A 11 6.14 -7.59 -6.07
C ASP A 11 6.60 -8.95 -6.29
N TYR A 12 6.08 -9.61 -7.24
CA TYR A 12 6.38 -10.94 -7.40
C TYR A 12 7.44 -11.20 -8.32
N GLY A 13 8.23 -12.11 -8.07
CA GLY A 13 9.16 -12.57 -8.97
C GLY A 13 9.81 -11.54 -9.73
N CYS A 14 9.94 -10.49 -9.20
CA CYS A 14 10.45 -9.48 -9.93
C CYS A 14 11.86 -9.64 -10.10
N GLU A 15 12.14 -10.37 -11.03
CA GLU A 15 13.46 -10.59 -11.37
C GLU A 15 14.15 -9.30 -11.60
N ALA A 16 13.42 -8.29 -11.85
CA ALA A 16 14.06 -7.04 -12.11
C ALA A 16 14.35 -6.24 -10.88
N ARG A 17 14.08 -6.78 -9.74
CA ARG A 17 14.32 -6.01 -8.55
C ARG A 17 15.80 -5.79 -8.36
N GLU A 18 16.16 -4.59 -8.05
CA GLU A 18 17.56 -4.30 -7.88
C GLU A 18 17.98 -4.61 -6.48
N ASP A 19 19.26 -4.83 -6.33
CA ASP A 19 19.80 -5.09 -5.02
C ASP A 19 19.52 -3.92 -4.12
N GLY A 20 19.05 -4.20 -2.94
CA GLY A 20 18.80 -3.14 -2.01
C GLY A 20 17.44 -2.51 -2.15
N ALA A 21 16.70 -2.89 -3.18
CA ALA A 21 15.37 -2.33 -3.34
C ALA A 21 14.46 -2.94 -2.29
N GLU A 22 13.62 -2.12 -1.71
CA GLU A 22 12.70 -2.60 -0.73
C GLU A 22 11.47 -3.17 -1.40
N PRO A 23 10.88 -4.20 -0.82
CA PRO A 23 9.65 -4.73 -1.37
C PRO A 23 8.55 -3.69 -1.27
N LYS A 24 7.74 -3.62 -2.29
CA LYS A 24 6.65 -2.68 -2.31
C LYS A 24 5.35 -3.41 -2.47
N VAL A 25 4.31 -2.81 -1.97
CA VAL A 25 2.99 -3.40 -2.06
C VAL A 25 2.04 -2.40 -2.67
N SER A 26 0.98 -2.90 -3.24
CA SER A 26 -0.03 -2.06 -3.82
C SER A 26 -1.19 -1.98 -2.85
N VAL A 27 -1.55 -0.79 -2.47
CA VAL A 27 -2.60 -0.58 -1.49
C VAL A 27 -3.80 0.01 -2.19
N THR A 28 -4.96 -0.58 -1.97
CA THR A 28 -6.19 -0.05 -2.50
C THR A 28 -6.89 0.73 -1.40
N VAL A 29 -7.16 1.99 -1.67
CA VAL A 29 -7.87 2.82 -0.71
C VAL A 29 -9.14 3.35 -1.34
N VAL A 30 -10.13 3.60 -0.51
CA VAL A 30 -11.42 4.11 -0.98
C VAL A 30 -11.72 5.36 -0.18
N ASP A 31 -12.13 6.42 -0.89
CA ASP A 31 -12.42 7.67 -0.21
C ASP A 31 -13.88 7.71 0.22
N ASP A 32 -14.30 8.88 0.72
CA ASP A 32 -15.64 9.03 1.23
C ASP A 32 -16.70 8.88 0.16
N PHE A 33 -16.31 9.01 -1.07
CA PHE A 33 -17.26 8.90 -2.16
C PHE A 33 -17.27 7.51 -2.78
N GLY A 34 -16.49 6.61 -2.23
CA GLY A 34 -16.43 5.28 -2.78
C GLY A 34 -15.48 5.13 -3.93
N LYS A 35 -14.63 6.11 -4.14
CA LYS A 35 -13.72 6.05 -5.25
C LYS A 35 -12.45 5.31 -4.84
N GLU A 36 -12.06 4.35 -5.64
CA GLU A 36 -10.89 3.55 -5.33
C GLU A 36 -9.65 4.10 -5.96
N GLU A 37 -8.55 4.01 -5.24
CA GLU A 37 -7.26 4.39 -5.76
C GLU A 37 -6.25 3.35 -5.39
N TYR A 38 -5.26 3.18 -6.26
CA TYR A 38 -4.20 2.22 -6.01
C TYR A 38 -2.91 2.98 -5.79
N ILE A 39 -2.28 2.73 -4.66
CA ILE A 39 -1.07 3.44 -4.28
C ILE A 39 0.00 2.42 -3.97
N THR A 40 1.19 2.62 -4.50
CA THR A 40 2.29 1.71 -4.25
C THR A 40 3.20 2.33 -3.19
N VAL A 41 3.44 1.59 -2.14
CA VAL A 41 4.31 2.05 -1.07
C VAL A 41 5.19 0.91 -0.61
N ALA A 42 6.24 1.24 0.11
CA ALA A 42 7.11 0.21 0.64
C ALA A 42 6.39 -0.51 1.76
N ASP A 43 6.61 -1.81 1.83
CA ASP A 43 6.00 -2.60 2.88
C ASP A 43 6.44 -2.10 4.25
N ASN A 44 7.70 -1.73 4.38
CA ASN A 44 8.20 -1.22 5.65
C ASN A 44 7.48 0.04 6.06
N TRP A 45 7.09 0.85 5.10
CA TRP A 45 6.39 2.08 5.39
C TRP A 45 5.05 1.78 6.05
N LEU A 46 4.34 0.78 5.55
CA LEU A 46 3.07 0.39 6.14
C LEU A 46 3.25 -0.11 7.56
N VAL A 47 4.27 -0.92 7.76
CA VAL A 47 4.51 -1.46 9.09
C VAL A 47 4.87 -0.34 10.05
N ALA A 48 5.68 0.59 9.60
CA ALA A 48 6.11 1.68 10.46
C ALA A 48 4.93 2.55 10.86
N HIS A 49 3.94 2.65 10.00
CA HIS A 49 2.77 3.46 10.32
C HIS A 49 1.65 2.64 10.95
N GLY A 50 1.85 1.35 11.08
CA GLY A 50 0.83 0.50 11.68
C GLY A 50 -0.43 0.39 10.84
N LEU A 51 -0.29 0.45 9.54
CA LEU A 51 -1.44 0.43 8.65
C LEU A 51 -1.76 -0.98 8.20
N ASP A 52 -3.03 -1.24 8.02
CA ASP A 52 -3.48 -2.56 7.62
C ASP A 52 -4.81 -2.39 6.93
N VAL A 53 -5.37 -3.47 6.43
CA VAL A 53 -6.69 -3.43 5.83
C VAL A 53 -7.67 -2.95 6.89
N GLY A 54 -8.46 -1.97 6.53
CA GLY A 54 -9.40 -1.38 7.46
C GLY A 54 -8.88 -0.13 8.12
N SER A 55 -7.61 0.17 7.97
CA SER A 55 -7.04 1.36 8.58
C SER A 55 -7.36 2.58 7.75
N VAL A 56 -7.38 3.73 8.39
CA VAL A 56 -7.56 4.97 7.68
C VAL A 56 -6.24 5.38 7.08
N TRP A 57 -6.27 5.77 5.82
CA TRP A 57 -5.05 6.18 5.12
C TRP A 57 -4.62 7.54 5.64
N PRO A 58 -3.37 7.70 6.01
CA PRO A 58 -2.90 8.98 6.51
C PRO A 58 -2.75 9.94 5.35
N GLU A 59 -3.57 10.95 5.33
CA GLU A 59 -3.49 11.92 4.29
C GLU A 59 -2.68 13.07 4.76
N GLU A 60 -1.90 13.57 3.90
CA GLU A 60 -1.10 14.67 4.30
C GLU A 60 -1.43 15.86 3.59
#